data_d5fb3f4eb3bafc8c4378625f31681bf6
#
_entry.id   d5fb3f4eb3bafc8c4378625f31681bf6
#
_cell.length_a   1.000
_cell.length_b   1.000
_cell.length_c   1.000
_cell.angle_alpha   90.00
_cell.angle_beta   90.00
_cell.angle_gamma   90.00
#
_symmetry.space_group_name_H-M   'P 1'
#
loop_
_entity.id
_entity.type
_entity.pdbx_description
1 polymer ?
#
loop_
_entity_poly.entity_id
_entity_poly.type
_entity_poly.pdbx_seq_one_letter_code
_entity_poly.pdbx_strand_id
1 'polypeptide(L)'
;MRALLHLLLFLALLPSLLALAPRLRAQAPGPVALVLDAEAVREEARARGEDLMAALARYQAFGVNGVAFPERLVRDWVGEGVLLYRQGRELVEMGLSARPGWHYLKGDPALLALLERAYDLPSERLGEWLGFPVDVQALPAFYNLEELRQAKAMGLYVMVRPLNHRLRRLEAGLPLVPKEADAVVFQGLEALGYPYRLGEAKALVPVPVALIEGTPQAGLGAFRDKGILRLFSLRYEWLLTLKPEEAAEKYGLAARERSHQILYLRPYPYPEDTARLLKRLQEELKASGLPLGAPSPRALAPSPLRYAAWVGVLAGL
;
A
#
# COMPACT_ATOMS: atom_id res chain seq x y z
N MET A 1 29.95 -29.76 42.53
CA MET A 1 30.17 -29.91 41.10
C MET A 1 28.94 -29.54 40.27
N ARG A 2 27.74 -30.13 40.47
CA ARG A 2 26.51 -29.81 39.73
C ARG A 2 26.07 -28.34 39.83
N ALA A 3 26.09 -27.74 41.01
CA ALA A 3 25.70 -26.34 41.20
C ALA A 3 26.63 -25.36 40.44
N LEU A 4 27.94 -25.63 40.41
CA LEU A 4 28.89 -24.84 39.62
C LEU A 4 28.63 -24.94 38.12
N LEU A 5 28.30 -26.15 37.63
CA LEU A 5 27.94 -26.35 36.21
C LEU A 5 26.70 -25.58 35.83
N HIS A 6 25.64 -25.62 36.66
CA HIS A 6 24.42 -24.84 36.43
C HIS A 6 24.67 -23.34 36.42
N LEU A 7 25.53 -22.85 37.33
CA LEU A 7 25.92 -21.44 37.36
C LEU A 7 26.67 -21.03 36.09
N LEU A 8 27.61 -21.86 35.62
CA LEU A 8 28.36 -21.60 34.39
C LEU A 8 27.45 -21.61 33.15
N LEU A 9 26.51 -22.56 33.05
CA LEU A 9 25.50 -22.60 32.00
C LEU A 9 24.62 -21.37 32.03
N PHE A 10 24.14 -20.95 33.19
CA PHE A 10 23.34 -19.73 33.33
C PHE A 10 24.10 -18.48 32.85
N LEU A 11 25.36 -18.33 33.30
CA LEU A 11 26.22 -17.23 32.89
C LEU A 11 26.51 -17.25 31.38
N ALA A 12 26.65 -18.42 30.77
CA ALA A 12 26.85 -18.58 29.34
C ALA A 12 25.58 -18.22 28.52
N LEU A 13 24.37 -18.46 29.08
CA LEU A 13 23.11 -18.11 28.46
C LEU A 13 22.74 -16.61 28.60
N LEU A 14 23.26 -15.93 29.59
CA LEU A 14 22.95 -14.54 29.90
C LEU A 14 23.16 -13.59 28.70
N PRO A 15 24.28 -13.65 27.94
CA PRO A 15 24.44 -12.83 26.75
C PRO A 15 23.37 -13.08 25.67
N SER A 16 22.91 -14.33 25.53
CA SER A 16 21.84 -14.70 24.59
C SER A 16 20.52 -14.06 25.00
N LEU A 17 20.17 -14.08 26.30
CA LEU A 17 18.96 -13.43 26.81
C LEU A 17 19.03 -11.91 26.66
N LEU A 18 20.17 -11.29 26.96
CA LEU A 18 20.37 -9.85 26.79
C LEU A 18 20.35 -9.44 25.33
N ALA A 19 20.81 -10.30 24.39
CA ALA A 19 20.74 -10.07 22.97
C ALA A 19 19.30 -10.05 22.44
N LEU A 20 18.31 -10.60 23.15
CA LEU A 20 16.90 -10.54 22.81
C LEU A 20 16.26 -9.18 23.11
N ALA A 21 16.82 -8.39 24.02
CA ALA A 21 16.20 -7.12 24.46
C ALA A 21 15.87 -6.15 23.31
N PRO A 22 16.73 -5.92 22.29
CA PRO A 22 16.36 -5.09 21.15
C PRO A 22 15.18 -5.66 20.35
N ARG A 23 15.05 -6.98 20.22
CA ARG A 23 13.94 -7.64 19.55
C ARG A 23 12.63 -7.46 20.31
N LEU A 24 12.66 -7.64 21.63
CA LEU A 24 11.50 -7.42 22.49
C LEU A 24 11.02 -5.97 22.43
N ARG A 25 11.95 -5.00 22.45
CA ARG A 25 11.61 -3.58 22.26
C ARG A 25 10.99 -3.30 20.88
N ALA A 26 11.53 -3.90 19.82
CA ALA A 26 10.98 -3.74 18.47
C ALA A 26 9.60 -4.40 18.31
N GLN A 27 9.24 -5.36 19.17
CA GLN A 27 7.93 -5.99 19.21
C GLN A 27 6.96 -5.30 20.18
N ALA A 28 7.41 -4.28 20.92
CA ALA A 28 6.54 -3.53 21.83
C ALA A 28 5.32 -2.98 21.10
N PRO A 29 4.14 -2.94 21.75
CA PRO A 29 2.94 -2.37 21.16
C PRO A 29 3.19 -0.95 20.63
N GLY A 30 2.70 -0.68 19.44
CA GLY A 30 2.80 0.63 18.80
C GLY A 30 1.48 0.99 18.13
N PRO A 31 1.35 2.22 17.59
CA PRO A 31 0.12 2.63 16.95
C PRO A 31 -0.21 1.75 15.75
N VAL A 32 -1.51 1.52 15.57
CA VAL A 32 -2.08 0.72 14.49
C VAL A 32 -2.94 1.64 13.61
N ALA A 33 -2.75 1.56 12.30
CA ALA A 33 -3.60 2.24 11.34
C ALA A 33 -4.69 1.29 10.81
N LEU A 34 -5.94 1.74 10.87
CA LEU A 34 -7.08 1.16 10.18
C LEU A 34 -7.20 1.84 8.82
N VAL A 35 -6.73 1.17 7.78
CA VAL A 35 -6.60 1.72 6.43
C VAL A 35 -7.65 1.11 5.52
N LEU A 36 -8.54 1.93 4.95
CA LEU A 36 -9.52 1.49 3.97
C LEU A 36 -8.95 1.50 2.55
N ASP A 37 -9.38 0.55 1.73
CA ASP A 37 -9.18 0.55 0.27
C ASP A 37 -10.04 1.65 -0.35
N ALA A 38 -9.42 2.69 -0.92
CA ALA A 38 -10.14 3.84 -1.48
C ALA A 38 -11.08 3.43 -2.64
N GLU A 39 -10.68 2.45 -3.46
CA GLU A 39 -11.52 2.04 -4.60
C GLU A 39 -12.77 1.28 -4.12
N ALA A 40 -12.60 0.38 -3.14
CA ALA A 40 -13.75 -0.33 -2.56
C ALA A 40 -14.72 0.63 -1.85
N VAL A 41 -14.20 1.66 -1.17
CA VAL A 41 -15.04 2.71 -0.57
C VAL A 41 -15.72 3.55 -1.65
N ARG A 42 -15.03 3.86 -2.74
CA ARG A 42 -15.59 4.60 -3.88
C ARG A 42 -16.74 3.85 -4.56
N GLU A 43 -16.59 2.55 -4.75
CA GLU A 43 -17.64 1.70 -5.31
C GLU A 43 -18.88 1.69 -4.42
N GLU A 44 -18.70 1.52 -3.11
CA GLU A 44 -19.78 1.62 -2.13
C GLU A 44 -20.44 3.00 -2.12
N ALA A 45 -19.63 4.07 -2.11
CA ALA A 45 -20.12 5.46 -2.10
C ALA A 45 -20.96 5.75 -3.35
N ARG A 46 -20.48 5.37 -4.54
CA ARG A 46 -21.23 5.50 -5.81
C ARG A 46 -22.59 4.79 -5.76
N ALA A 47 -22.63 3.58 -5.21
CA ALA A 47 -23.89 2.83 -5.07
C ALA A 47 -24.90 3.55 -4.16
N ARG A 48 -24.44 4.47 -3.31
CA ARG A 48 -25.25 5.25 -2.36
C ARG A 48 -25.46 6.69 -2.81
N GLY A 49 -24.90 7.12 -3.95
CA GLY A 49 -24.92 8.52 -4.38
C GLY A 49 -24.08 9.46 -3.50
N GLU A 50 -23.10 8.91 -2.79
CA GLU A 50 -22.13 9.65 -1.97
C GLU A 50 -20.82 9.87 -2.74
N ASP A 51 -20.06 10.91 -2.40
CA ASP A 51 -18.67 11.02 -2.84
C ASP A 51 -17.71 10.25 -1.90
N LEU A 52 -16.49 10.03 -2.37
CA LEU A 52 -15.48 9.28 -1.63
C LEU A 52 -15.14 9.94 -0.29
N MET A 53 -15.03 11.27 -0.24
CA MET A 53 -14.63 12.00 0.99
C MET A 53 -15.71 11.94 2.05
N ALA A 54 -16.98 12.06 1.65
CA ALA A 54 -18.12 11.89 2.56
C ALA A 54 -18.16 10.47 3.15
N ALA A 55 -17.93 9.44 2.32
CA ALA A 55 -17.85 8.07 2.78
C ALA A 55 -16.66 7.85 3.74
N LEU A 56 -15.48 8.40 3.45
CA LEU A 56 -14.32 8.33 4.35
C LEU A 56 -14.59 9.03 5.68
N ALA A 57 -15.23 10.23 5.67
CA ALA A 57 -15.61 10.93 6.89
C ALA A 57 -16.56 10.11 7.77
N ARG A 58 -17.51 9.41 7.15
CA ARG A 58 -18.40 8.48 7.84
C ARG A 58 -17.62 7.34 8.53
N TYR A 59 -16.62 6.78 7.85
CA TYR A 59 -15.79 5.72 8.42
C TYR A 59 -14.80 6.21 9.49
N GLN A 60 -14.37 7.47 9.42
CA GLN A 60 -13.55 8.05 10.50
C GLN A 60 -14.30 8.08 11.84
N ALA A 61 -15.63 8.27 11.84
CA ALA A 61 -16.44 8.18 13.06
C ALA A 61 -16.39 6.78 13.71
N PHE A 62 -16.01 5.75 12.94
CA PHE A 62 -15.76 4.39 13.41
C PHE A 62 -14.26 4.08 13.56
N GLY A 63 -13.41 5.11 13.74
CA GLY A 63 -11.99 4.96 14.07
C GLY A 63 -11.07 4.64 12.88
N VAL A 64 -11.57 4.66 11.65
CA VAL A 64 -10.69 4.61 10.48
C VAL A 64 -9.80 5.85 10.47
N ASN A 65 -8.50 5.64 10.41
CA ASN A 65 -7.51 6.70 10.45
C ASN A 65 -6.53 6.67 9.27
N GLY A 66 -6.83 5.87 8.25
CA GLY A 66 -6.04 5.82 7.02
C GLY A 66 -6.83 5.37 5.80
N VAL A 67 -6.28 5.66 4.63
CA VAL A 67 -6.82 5.30 3.33
C VAL A 67 -5.70 4.94 2.37
N ALA A 68 -5.90 3.93 1.53
CA ALA A 68 -4.94 3.51 0.52
C ALA A 68 -5.51 3.72 -0.88
N PHE A 69 -4.85 4.54 -1.67
CA PHE A 69 -5.23 4.86 -3.04
C PHE A 69 -4.47 3.96 -4.01
N PRO A 70 -5.15 3.09 -4.75
CA PRO A 70 -4.54 2.39 -5.87
C PRO A 70 -4.19 3.40 -6.97
N GLU A 71 -3.10 3.11 -7.69
CA GLU A 71 -2.83 3.84 -8.91
C GLU A 71 -3.92 3.56 -9.93
N ARG A 72 -4.45 4.60 -10.54
CA ARG A 72 -5.49 4.50 -11.57
C ARG A 72 -4.90 4.00 -12.87
N LEU A 73 -5.72 3.35 -13.66
CA LEU A 73 -5.42 3.02 -15.05
C LEU A 73 -6.03 4.09 -15.97
N VAL A 74 -5.55 4.18 -17.18
CA VAL A 74 -6.11 5.09 -18.19
C VAL A 74 -7.62 4.86 -18.35
N ARG A 75 -8.08 3.60 -18.36
CA ARG A 75 -9.51 3.28 -18.46
C ARG A 75 -10.36 3.85 -17.32
N ASP A 76 -9.78 4.02 -16.14
CA ASP A 76 -10.50 4.58 -14.98
C ASP A 76 -10.76 6.07 -15.20
N TRP A 77 -9.77 6.80 -15.73
CA TRP A 77 -9.92 8.20 -16.13
C TRP A 77 -10.89 8.38 -17.32
N VAL A 78 -10.94 7.41 -18.22
CA VAL A 78 -11.93 7.38 -19.32
C VAL A 78 -13.33 7.14 -18.75
N GLY A 79 -13.48 6.20 -17.83
CA GLY A 79 -14.76 5.90 -17.17
C GLY A 79 -15.31 7.07 -16.35
N GLU A 80 -14.44 7.94 -15.84
CA GLU A 80 -14.82 9.17 -15.12
C GLU A 80 -15.00 10.40 -16.03
N GLY A 81 -14.78 10.25 -17.33
CA GLY A 81 -14.93 11.35 -18.31
C GLY A 81 -13.80 12.39 -18.28
N VAL A 82 -12.72 12.16 -17.53
CA VAL A 82 -11.53 13.02 -17.52
C VAL A 82 -10.73 12.86 -18.81
N LEU A 83 -10.70 11.65 -19.34
CA LEU A 83 -10.13 11.33 -20.64
C LEU A 83 -11.22 10.76 -21.57
N LEU A 84 -11.10 11.05 -22.85
CA LEU A 84 -11.83 10.39 -23.92
C LEU A 84 -10.85 9.43 -24.63
N TYR A 85 -11.33 8.26 -24.98
CA TYR A 85 -10.56 7.27 -25.73
C TYR A 85 -11.24 7.00 -27.08
N ARG A 86 -10.43 6.89 -28.15
CA ARG A 86 -10.87 6.48 -29.50
C ARG A 86 -9.80 5.62 -30.16
N GLN A 87 -10.25 4.68 -30.96
CA GLN A 87 -9.36 4.00 -31.91
C GLN A 87 -9.09 4.91 -33.11
N GLY A 88 -7.91 4.79 -33.71
CA GLY A 88 -7.55 5.62 -34.87
C GLY A 88 -8.50 5.47 -36.03
N ARG A 89 -9.12 4.29 -36.25
CA ARG A 89 -10.17 4.09 -37.25
C ARG A 89 -11.37 5.01 -37.04
N GLU A 90 -11.82 5.13 -35.80
CA GLU A 90 -12.95 6.02 -35.46
C GLU A 90 -12.61 7.49 -35.76
N LEU A 91 -11.38 7.91 -35.49
CA LEU A 91 -10.94 9.28 -35.81
C LEU A 91 -10.84 9.52 -37.31
N VAL A 92 -10.43 8.52 -38.10
CA VAL A 92 -10.43 8.60 -39.57
C VAL A 92 -11.86 8.73 -40.10
N GLU A 93 -12.82 7.98 -39.57
CA GLU A 93 -14.25 8.09 -39.92
C GLU A 93 -14.81 9.48 -39.56
N MET A 94 -14.26 10.12 -38.53
CA MET A 94 -14.57 11.51 -38.15
C MET A 94 -13.86 12.56 -39.04
N GLY A 95 -13.08 12.15 -40.04
CA GLY A 95 -12.37 13.04 -40.95
C GLY A 95 -11.00 13.52 -40.45
N LEU A 96 -10.45 12.90 -39.43
CA LEU A 96 -9.12 13.24 -38.89
C LEU A 96 -8.04 12.36 -39.55
N SER A 97 -6.83 12.91 -39.74
CA SER A 97 -5.70 12.19 -40.33
C SER A 97 -4.99 11.28 -39.30
N ALA A 98 -5.75 10.43 -38.61
CA ALA A 98 -5.25 9.52 -37.62
C ALA A 98 -4.69 8.22 -38.23
N ARG A 99 -3.80 7.54 -37.52
CA ARG A 99 -3.31 6.19 -37.89
C ARG A 99 -4.34 5.14 -37.46
N PRO A 100 -4.92 4.35 -38.35
CA PRO A 100 -6.06 3.48 -38.04
C PRO A 100 -5.79 2.44 -36.95
N GLY A 101 -4.54 1.97 -36.80
CA GLY A 101 -4.12 0.98 -35.81
C GLY A 101 -3.65 1.58 -34.47
N TRP A 102 -3.76 2.88 -34.29
CA TRP A 102 -3.34 3.57 -33.08
C TRP A 102 -4.51 3.84 -32.13
N HIS A 103 -4.18 4.15 -30.88
CA HIS A 103 -5.11 4.41 -29.79
C HIS A 103 -4.90 5.85 -29.30
N TYR A 104 -5.96 6.62 -29.24
CA TYR A 104 -5.91 8.05 -28.99
C TYR A 104 -6.64 8.43 -27.72
N LEU A 105 -6.03 9.35 -26.97
CA LEU A 105 -6.58 9.96 -25.77
C LEU A 105 -6.74 11.47 -25.99
N LYS A 106 -7.85 12.03 -25.50
CA LYS A 106 -8.09 13.47 -25.42
C LYS A 106 -8.65 13.81 -24.04
N GLY A 107 -8.28 14.93 -23.46
CA GLY A 107 -8.81 15.38 -22.17
C GLY A 107 -7.83 16.28 -21.45
N ASP A 108 -7.66 16.12 -20.13
CA ASP A 108 -6.80 16.96 -19.31
C ASP A 108 -5.37 17.04 -19.89
N PRO A 109 -4.90 18.23 -20.29
CA PRO A 109 -3.59 18.39 -20.93
C PRO A 109 -2.42 18.03 -20.04
N ALA A 110 -2.55 18.23 -18.70
CA ALA A 110 -1.51 17.92 -17.76
C ALA A 110 -1.37 16.39 -17.59
N LEU A 111 -2.49 15.67 -17.51
CA LEU A 111 -2.50 14.22 -17.45
C LEU A 111 -1.96 13.61 -18.75
N LEU A 112 -2.36 14.15 -19.93
CA LEU A 112 -1.83 13.71 -21.23
C LEU A 112 -0.32 13.91 -21.32
N ALA A 113 0.19 15.05 -20.89
CA ALA A 113 1.65 15.31 -20.86
C ALA A 113 2.40 14.38 -19.90
N LEU A 114 1.81 14.04 -18.75
CA LEU A 114 2.37 13.05 -17.85
C LEU A 114 2.39 11.64 -18.46
N LEU A 115 1.32 11.22 -19.13
CA LEU A 115 1.25 9.92 -19.82
C LEU A 115 2.28 9.82 -20.94
N GLU A 116 2.46 10.86 -21.75
CA GLU A 116 3.46 10.91 -22.82
C GLU A 116 4.88 10.76 -22.27
N ARG A 117 5.19 11.38 -21.13
CA ARG A 117 6.49 11.26 -20.44
C ARG A 117 6.68 9.93 -19.75
N ALA A 118 5.60 9.35 -19.22
CA ALA A 118 5.67 8.20 -18.33
C ALA A 118 6.03 6.90 -19.02
N TYR A 119 5.90 6.83 -20.34
CA TYR A 119 6.07 5.58 -21.06
C TYR A 119 7.12 5.70 -22.17
N ASP A 120 7.91 4.65 -22.31
CA ASP A 120 8.84 4.50 -23.45
C ASP A 120 8.09 3.94 -24.66
N LEU A 121 7.17 4.77 -25.18
CA LEU A 121 6.33 4.46 -26.32
C LEU A 121 6.41 5.59 -27.33
N PRO A 122 6.44 5.27 -28.63
CA PRO A 122 6.21 6.29 -29.66
C PRO A 122 4.86 6.96 -29.44
N SER A 123 4.82 8.26 -29.58
CA SER A 123 3.58 9.05 -29.48
C SER A 123 3.45 10.01 -30.66
N GLU A 124 2.23 10.40 -30.97
CA GLU A 124 1.95 11.48 -31.93
C GLU A 124 0.83 12.40 -31.39
N ARG A 125 0.89 13.65 -31.81
CA ARG A 125 -0.15 14.64 -31.52
C ARG A 125 -0.98 14.90 -32.77
N LEU A 126 -2.30 14.76 -32.64
CA LEU A 126 -3.28 15.10 -33.67
C LEU A 126 -4.27 16.11 -33.08
N GLY A 127 -3.95 17.38 -33.16
CA GLY A 127 -4.69 18.43 -32.45
C GLY A 127 -4.65 18.17 -30.93
N GLU A 128 -5.81 18.00 -30.32
CA GLU A 128 -5.95 17.71 -28.88
C GLU A 128 -5.81 16.22 -28.53
N TRP A 129 -5.63 15.35 -29.54
CA TRP A 129 -5.47 13.91 -29.34
C TRP A 129 -4.00 13.54 -29.19
N LEU A 130 -3.70 12.69 -28.21
CA LEU A 130 -2.42 12.03 -28.00
C LEU A 130 -2.56 10.56 -28.40
N GLY A 131 -1.82 10.14 -29.43
CA GLY A 131 -1.89 8.80 -30.01
C GLY A 131 -0.72 7.92 -29.60
N PHE A 132 -0.97 6.63 -29.42
CA PHE A 132 0.00 5.58 -29.12
C PHE A 132 -0.23 4.36 -30.04
N PRO A 133 0.83 3.58 -30.38
CA PRO A 133 0.69 2.42 -31.27
C PRO A 133 0.15 1.16 -30.56
N VAL A 134 -0.15 1.25 -29.25
CA VAL A 134 -0.64 0.15 -28.42
C VAL A 134 -1.89 0.58 -27.65
N ASP A 135 -2.69 -0.40 -27.21
CA ASP A 135 -3.82 -0.11 -26.32
C ASP A 135 -3.30 0.38 -24.98
N VAL A 136 -3.65 1.62 -24.65
CA VAL A 136 -3.19 2.32 -23.45
C VAL A 136 -4.14 2.20 -22.27
N GLN A 137 -5.31 1.60 -22.42
CA GLN A 137 -6.35 1.58 -21.39
C GLN A 137 -5.92 0.86 -20.12
N ALA A 138 -5.02 -0.13 -20.24
CA ALA A 138 -4.48 -0.87 -19.08
C ALA A 138 -3.21 -0.24 -18.49
N LEU A 139 -2.70 0.86 -19.04
CA LEU A 139 -1.51 1.52 -18.51
C LEU A 139 -1.82 2.23 -17.18
N PRO A 140 -0.92 2.12 -16.18
CA PRO A 140 -0.97 2.94 -14.96
C PRO A 140 -0.93 4.43 -15.29
N ALA A 141 -1.83 5.21 -14.69
CA ALA A 141 -2.07 6.62 -15.04
C ALA A 141 -2.17 7.52 -13.80
N PHE A 142 -1.31 7.25 -12.83
CA PHE A 142 -1.14 8.07 -11.63
C PHE A 142 -2.36 8.09 -10.68
N TYR A 143 -2.47 9.14 -9.89
CA TYR A 143 -3.48 9.32 -8.83
C TYR A 143 -4.26 10.61 -9.06
N ASN A 144 -5.47 10.67 -8.52
CA ASN A 144 -6.15 11.94 -8.33
C ASN A 144 -5.50 12.66 -7.14
N LEU A 145 -4.61 13.62 -7.43
CA LEU A 145 -3.85 14.32 -6.39
C LEU A 145 -4.74 15.17 -5.48
N GLU A 146 -5.90 15.61 -5.97
CA GLU A 146 -6.85 16.36 -5.16
C GLU A 146 -7.47 15.46 -4.08
N GLU A 147 -7.87 14.24 -4.42
CA GLU A 147 -8.35 13.27 -3.42
C GLU A 147 -7.31 12.97 -2.35
N LEU A 148 -6.03 12.83 -2.73
CA LEU A 148 -4.96 12.61 -1.76
C LEU A 148 -4.82 13.81 -0.80
N ARG A 149 -4.87 15.05 -1.32
CA ARG A 149 -4.81 16.28 -0.51
C ARG A 149 -5.99 16.37 0.45
N GLN A 150 -7.20 16.10 -0.03
CA GLN A 150 -8.42 16.10 0.79
C GLN A 150 -8.33 15.06 1.91
N ALA A 151 -7.89 13.84 1.60
CA ALA A 151 -7.66 12.81 2.62
C ALA A 151 -6.62 13.24 3.67
N LYS A 152 -5.55 13.90 3.25
CA LYS A 152 -4.55 14.49 4.18
C LYS A 152 -5.16 15.60 5.02
N ALA A 153 -5.96 16.48 4.44
CA ALA A 153 -6.65 17.56 5.18
C ALA A 153 -7.64 17.01 6.21
N MET A 154 -8.22 15.84 5.98
CA MET A 154 -9.03 15.10 6.95
C MET A 154 -8.19 14.45 8.07
N GLY A 155 -6.85 14.52 8.03
CA GLY A 155 -5.96 13.90 9.01
C GLY A 155 -5.77 12.40 8.81
N LEU A 156 -6.13 11.85 7.64
CA LEU A 156 -5.94 10.44 7.35
C LEU A 156 -4.46 10.12 7.04
N TYR A 157 -4.02 8.95 7.48
CA TYR A 157 -2.78 8.33 7.03
C TYR A 157 -2.96 7.86 5.58
N VAL A 158 -2.26 8.50 4.65
CA VAL A 158 -2.42 8.26 3.22
C VAL A 158 -1.40 7.26 2.72
N MET A 159 -1.86 6.15 2.20
CA MET A 159 -1.03 5.18 1.48
C MET A 159 -1.30 5.26 -0.02
N VAL A 160 -0.27 5.01 -0.82
CA VAL A 160 -0.43 4.88 -2.27
C VAL A 160 0.02 3.50 -2.73
N ARG A 161 -0.60 3.02 -3.81
CA ARG A 161 -0.38 1.68 -4.34
C ARG A 161 0.08 1.75 -5.79
N PRO A 162 1.36 2.10 -6.04
CA PRO A 162 1.90 2.15 -7.40
C PRO A 162 1.93 0.76 -8.02
N LEU A 163 1.60 0.70 -9.31
CA LEU A 163 1.61 -0.51 -10.12
C LEU A 163 2.90 -0.58 -10.94
N ASN A 164 3.57 -1.72 -10.92
CA ASN A 164 4.72 -1.96 -11.78
C ASN A 164 4.27 -2.14 -13.25
N HIS A 165 5.01 -1.54 -14.18
CA HIS A 165 4.78 -1.72 -15.61
C HIS A 165 6.10 -1.61 -16.38
N ARG A 166 6.35 -2.56 -17.29
CA ARG A 166 7.66 -2.71 -17.97
C ARG A 166 8.05 -1.52 -18.83
N LEU A 167 7.07 -0.89 -19.48
CA LEU A 167 7.29 0.26 -20.37
C LEU A 167 7.33 1.58 -19.61
N ARG A 168 7.14 1.56 -18.31
CA ARG A 168 7.08 2.77 -17.50
C ARG A 168 8.47 3.34 -17.26
N ARG A 169 8.64 4.63 -17.51
CA ARG A 169 9.83 5.38 -17.11
C ARG A 169 9.81 5.65 -15.61
N LEU A 170 10.96 5.50 -14.98
CA LEU A 170 11.17 5.78 -13.57
C LEU A 170 12.01 7.06 -13.46
N GLU A 171 11.36 8.19 -13.60
CA GLU A 171 12.00 9.50 -13.65
C GLU A 171 11.52 10.39 -12.50
N ALA A 172 12.44 11.23 -11.99
CA ALA A 172 12.09 12.29 -11.06
C ALA A 172 11.09 13.27 -11.71
N GLY A 173 10.08 13.69 -10.94
CA GLY A 173 9.02 14.58 -11.42
C GLY A 173 7.82 13.88 -12.05
N LEU A 174 7.83 12.55 -12.19
CA LEU A 174 6.61 11.77 -12.37
C LEU A 174 5.99 11.50 -10.98
N PRO A 175 4.68 11.69 -10.79
CA PRO A 175 4.02 11.49 -9.49
C PRO A 175 3.76 10.00 -9.21
N LEU A 176 4.84 9.19 -9.22
CA LEU A 176 4.80 7.75 -8.92
C LEU A 176 4.53 7.48 -7.45
N VAL A 177 5.09 8.32 -6.58
CA VAL A 177 4.80 8.40 -5.15
C VAL A 177 4.58 9.88 -4.83
N PRO A 178 3.34 10.35 -4.79
CA PRO A 178 3.01 11.74 -4.46
C PRO A 178 3.51 12.14 -3.07
N LYS A 179 3.79 13.42 -2.87
CA LYS A 179 4.28 13.96 -1.58
C LYS A 179 3.27 13.82 -0.43
N GLU A 180 2.00 13.65 -0.76
CA GLU A 180 0.91 13.42 0.17
C GLU A 180 0.95 12.02 0.79
N ALA A 181 1.70 11.09 0.19
CA ALA A 181 1.79 9.72 0.68
C ALA A 181 2.64 9.61 1.96
N ASP A 182 2.14 8.90 2.95
CA ASP A 182 2.86 8.53 4.17
C ASP A 182 3.56 7.16 4.05
N ALA A 183 3.03 6.30 3.17
CA ALA A 183 3.62 4.98 2.90
C ALA A 183 3.24 4.49 1.50
N VAL A 184 3.99 3.49 1.04
CA VAL A 184 3.71 2.77 -0.20
C VAL A 184 3.37 1.32 0.12
N VAL A 185 2.38 0.77 -0.56
CA VAL A 185 2.18 -0.68 -0.70
C VAL A 185 2.05 -1.00 -2.17
N PHE A 186 2.96 -1.81 -2.73
CA PHE A 186 2.91 -2.08 -4.17
C PHE A 186 1.65 -2.85 -4.55
N GLN A 187 1.08 -2.50 -5.69
CA GLN A 187 -0.08 -3.19 -6.23
C GLN A 187 0.35 -4.45 -6.99
N GLY A 188 -0.35 -5.55 -6.78
CA GLY A 188 -0.01 -6.84 -7.42
C GLY A 188 1.17 -7.56 -6.75
N LEU A 189 1.87 -8.38 -7.52
CA LEU A 189 2.91 -9.30 -7.05
C LEU A 189 4.35 -8.77 -7.24
N GLU A 190 4.52 -7.57 -7.78
CA GLU A 190 5.82 -6.99 -8.10
C GLU A 190 5.97 -5.61 -7.48
N ALA A 191 7.16 -5.34 -6.93
CA ALA A 191 7.54 -4.00 -6.53
C ALA A 191 7.84 -3.14 -7.77
N LEU A 192 7.65 -1.84 -7.64
CA LEU A 192 7.97 -0.88 -8.70
C LEU A 192 9.42 -1.06 -9.19
N GLY A 193 9.60 -1.12 -10.51
CA GLY A 193 10.92 -1.30 -11.15
C GLY A 193 11.41 -2.74 -11.22
N TYR A 194 10.64 -3.73 -10.76
CA TYR A 194 10.99 -5.14 -10.92
C TYR A 194 10.87 -5.56 -12.40
N PRO A 195 11.78 -6.41 -12.93
CA PRO A 195 12.93 -7.01 -12.23
C PRO A 195 14.24 -6.17 -12.32
N TYR A 196 14.38 -5.24 -13.28
CA TYR A 196 15.69 -4.72 -13.67
C TYR A 196 15.99 -3.29 -13.17
N ARG A 197 14.99 -2.56 -12.69
CA ARG A 197 15.08 -1.13 -12.38
C ARG A 197 14.76 -0.80 -10.93
N LEU A 198 14.98 -1.76 -10.02
CA LEU A 198 14.69 -1.60 -8.58
C LEU A 198 15.48 -0.46 -7.93
N GLY A 199 16.73 -0.23 -8.37
CA GLY A 199 17.55 0.87 -7.87
C GLY A 199 16.96 2.26 -8.20
N GLU A 200 16.49 2.44 -9.43
CA GLU A 200 15.82 3.67 -9.88
C GLU A 200 14.50 3.87 -9.11
N ALA A 201 13.68 2.84 -9.05
CA ALA A 201 12.41 2.87 -8.32
C ALA A 201 12.61 3.22 -6.84
N LYS A 202 13.63 2.66 -6.21
CA LYS A 202 13.97 2.94 -4.82
C LYS A 202 14.30 4.43 -4.57
N ALA A 203 14.97 5.08 -5.52
CA ALA A 203 15.26 6.51 -5.42
C ALA A 203 13.98 7.38 -5.44
N LEU A 204 12.92 6.89 -6.10
CA LEU A 204 11.64 7.58 -6.24
C LEU A 204 10.64 7.28 -5.10
N VAL A 205 10.97 6.37 -4.19
CA VAL A 205 10.13 6.02 -3.03
C VAL A 205 10.74 6.65 -1.76
N PRO A 206 10.28 7.83 -1.31
CA PRO A 206 10.87 8.54 -0.17
C PRO A 206 10.29 8.09 1.19
N VAL A 207 9.23 7.28 1.19
CA VAL A 207 8.44 6.90 2.36
C VAL A 207 8.58 5.41 2.69
N PRO A 208 8.18 4.95 3.89
CA PRO A 208 8.16 3.54 4.24
C PRO A 208 7.33 2.69 3.30
N VAL A 209 7.69 1.40 3.20
CA VAL A 209 7.02 0.44 2.34
C VAL A 209 6.31 -0.62 3.18
N ALA A 210 5.05 -0.89 2.87
CA ALA A 210 4.25 -1.90 3.55
C ALA A 210 4.45 -3.28 2.91
N LEU A 211 4.67 -4.28 3.76
CA LEU A 211 4.74 -5.70 3.41
C LEU A 211 3.40 -6.37 3.75
N ILE A 212 2.72 -6.88 2.74
CA ILE A 212 1.46 -7.63 2.91
C ILE A 212 1.79 -9.05 3.37
N GLU A 213 1.27 -9.45 4.54
CA GLU A 213 1.44 -10.82 5.01
C GLU A 213 0.80 -11.83 4.06
N GLY A 214 1.54 -12.91 3.77
CA GLY A 214 1.07 -13.97 2.87
C GLY A 214 1.03 -13.61 1.39
N THR A 215 1.48 -12.42 1.00
CA THR A 215 1.57 -12.00 -0.40
C THR A 215 3.02 -11.62 -0.71
N PRO A 216 3.84 -12.56 -1.18
CA PRO A 216 5.21 -12.25 -1.56
C PRO A 216 5.19 -11.32 -2.78
N GLN A 217 5.86 -10.16 -2.65
CA GLN A 217 6.03 -9.21 -3.74
C GLN A 217 7.48 -9.26 -4.23
N ALA A 218 7.66 -9.66 -5.49
CA ALA A 218 8.98 -9.76 -6.09
C ALA A 218 9.67 -8.39 -6.11
N GLY A 219 10.94 -8.34 -5.68
CA GLY A 219 11.71 -7.09 -5.61
C GLY A 219 11.51 -6.25 -4.35
N LEU A 220 10.53 -6.54 -3.47
CA LEU A 220 10.29 -5.77 -2.25
C LEU A 220 11.53 -5.65 -1.35
N GLY A 221 12.38 -6.68 -1.33
CA GLY A 221 13.62 -6.70 -0.55
C GLY A 221 14.56 -5.53 -0.82
N ALA A 222 14.50 -4.91 -2.00
CA ALA A 222 15.30 -3.75 -2.37
C ALA A 222 14.94 -2.48 -1.60
N PHE A 223 13.75 -2.42 -1.00
CA PHE A 223 13.23 -1.24 -0.30
C PHE A 223 13.36 -1.33 1.24
N ARG A 224 14.09 -2.34 1.77
CA ARG A 224 14.18 -2.56 3.24
C ARG A 224 14.71 -1.38 4.02
N ASP A 225 15.62 -0.60 3.46
CA ASP A 225 16.21 0.58 4.08
C ASP A 225 15.27 1.79 4.13
N LYS A 226 14.16 1.77 3.39
CA LYS A 226 13.09 2.77 3.51
C LYS A 226 12.23 2.58 4.76
N GLY A 227 12.41 1.47 5.46
CA GLY A 227 11.59 1.04 6.58
C GLY A 227 10.40 0.18 6.13
N ILE A 228 10.24 -0.96 6.79
CA ILE A 228 9.15 -1.89 6.47
C ILE A 228 8.05 -1.78 7.51
N LEU A 229 6.82 -1.56 7.04
CA LEU A 229 5.58 -1.64 7.80
C LEU A 229 4.91 -3.00 7.56
N ARG A 230 4.46 -3.66 8.61
CA ARG A 230 3.75 -4.93 8.47
C ARG A 230 2.27 -4.65 8.26
N LEU A 231 1.73 -5.15 7.15
CA LEU A 231 0.35 -4.97 6.74
C LEU A 231 -0.37 -6.32 6.73
N PHE A 232 -1.55 -6.37 7.36
CA PHE A 232 -2.46 -7.50 7.29
C PHE A 232 -3.72 -7.11 6.51
N SER A 233 -4.15 -8.00 5.61
CA SER A 233 -5.39 -7.86 4.86
C SER A 233 -6.04 -9.22 4.71
N LEU A 234 -7.34 -9.29 4.88
CA LEU A 234 -8.14 -10.45 4.48
C LEU A 234 -8.42 -10.37 2.98
N ARG A 235 -8.29 -11.49 2.27
CA ARG A 235 -8.77 -11.59 0.89
C ARG A 235 -10.28 -11.33 0.86
N TYR A 236 -10.75 -10.58 -0.12
CA TYR A 236 -12.15 -10.13 -0.15
C TYR A 236 -13.14 -11.31 -0.18
N GLU A 237 -12.85 -12.33 -0.98
CA GLU A 237 -13.68 -13.54 -1.06
C GLU A 237 -13.78 -14.24 0.30
N TRP A 238 -12.69 -14.24 1.07
CA TRP A 238 -12.70 -14.80 2.41
C TRP A 238 -13.41 -13.90 3.40
N LEU A 239 -13.21 -12.59 3.33
CA LEU A 239 -13.93 -11.62 4.15
C LEU A 239 -15.45 -11.83 4.07
N LEU A 240 -15.98 -12.04 2.85
CA LEU A 240 -17.41 -12.25 2.62
C LEU A 240 -17.96 -13.53 3.23
N THR A 241 -17.12 -14.49 3.59
CA THR A 241 -17.56 -15.74 4.28
C THR A 241 -17.56 -15.60 5.80
N LEU A 242 -17.01 -14.52 6.34
CA LEU A 242 -16.89 -14.28 7.77
C LEU A 242 -17.99 -13.32 8.24
N LYS A 243 -18.46 -13.53 9.47
CA LYS A 243 -19.23 -12.50 10.16
C LYS A 243 -18.32 -11.31 10.49
N PRO A 244 -18.86 -10.08 10.59
CA PRO A 244 -18.07 -8.90 10.92
C PRO A 244 -17.24 -9.06 12.19
N GLU A 245 -17.78 -9.71 13.21
CA GLU A 245 -17.12 -9.95 14.50
C GLU A 245 -15.94 -10.93 14.35
N GLU A 246 -16.10 -12.00 13.57
CA GLU A 246 -15.04 -12.98 13.29
C GLU A 246 -13.89 -12.34 12.48
N ALA A 247 -14.22 -11.47 11.53
CA ALA A 247 -13.23 -10.70 10.80
C ALA A 247 -12.47 -9.73 11.73
N ALA A 248 -13.17 -9.04 12.64
CA ALA A 248 -12.56 -8.16 13.63
C ALA A 248 -11.56 -8.91 14.53
N GLU A 249 -11.92 -10.11 15.02
CA GLU A 249 -11.02 -10.95 15.81
C GLU A 249 -9.75 -11.33 15.04
N LYS A 250 -9.84 -11.66 13.75
CA LYS A 250 -8.68 -11.98 12.90
C LYS A 250 -7.75 -10.78 12.72
N TYR A 251 -8.31 -9.58 12.50
CA TYR A 251 -7.54 -8.34 12.43
C TYR A 251 -6.90 -8.00 13.78
N GLY A 252 -7.66 -8.11 14.89
CA GLY A 252 -7.16 -7.90 16.24
C GLY A 252 -6.02 -8.85 16.60
N LEU A 253 -6.14 -10.13 16.25
CA LEU A 253 -5.10 -11.14 16.42
C LEU A 253 -3.83 -10.80 15.61
N ALA A 254 -3.98 -10.35 14.37
CA ALA A 254 -2.88 -9.94 13.52
C ALA A 254 -2.10 -8.75 14.14
N ALA A 255 -2.79 -7.78 14.70
CA ALA A 255 -2.15 -6.64 15.36
C ALA A 255 -1.45 -7.06 16.67
N ARG A 256 -2.15 -7.82 17.53
CA ARG A 256 -1.67 -8.19 18.86
C ARG A 256 -0.53 -9.21 18.83
N GLU A 257 -0.71 -10.31 18.10
CA GLU A 257 0.22 -11.44 18.17
C GLU A 257 1.30 -11.39 17.09
N ARG A 258 0.97 -10.83 15.93
CA ARG A 258 1.89 -10.76 14.79
C ARG A 258 2.45 -9.37 14.55
N SER A 259 2.13 -8.40 15.44
CA SER A 259 2.65 -7.03 15.41
C SER A 259 2.41 -6.30 14.08
N HIS A 260 1.27 -6.53 13.44
CA HIS A 260 0.89 -5.77 12.26
C HIS A 260 0.53 -4.34 12.66
N GLN A 261 1.06 -3.40 11.91
CA GLN A 261 0.93 -1.96 12.17
C GLN A 261 -0.13 -1.33 11.28
N ILE A 262 -0.47 -2.00 10.18
CA ILE A 262 -1.50 -1.59 9.22
C ILE A 262 -2.48 -2.73 9.08
N LEU A 263 -3.75 -2.44 9.37
CA LEU A 263 -4.87 -3.31 9.11
C LEU A 263 -5.60 -2.75 7.87
N TYR A 264 -5.39 -3.43 6.75
CA TYR A 264 -5.94 -3.03 5.46
C TYR A 264 -7.33 -3.64 5.28
N LEU A 265 -8.33 -2.78 5.22
CA LEU A 265 -9.73 -3.14 5.28
C LEU A 265 -10.43 -2.86 3.95
N ARG A 266 -11.36 -3.73 3.59
CA ARG A 266 -12.37 -3.49 2.57
C ARG A 266 -13.74 -3.46 3.22
N PRO A 267 -14.65 -2.55 2.82
CA PRO A 267 -16.00 -2.56 3.31
C PRO A 267 -16.74 -3.86 2.91
N TYR A 268 -17.67 -4.28 3.75
CA TYR A 268 -18.68 -5.26 3.38
C TYR A 268 -19.68 -4.63 2.39
N PRO A 269 -20.43 -5.46 1.64
CA PRO A 269 -21.48 -4.96 0.76
C PRO A 269 -22.56 -4.14 1.49
N TYR A 270 -22.78 -4.45 2.78
CA TYR A 270 -23.68 -3.71 3.65
C TYR A 270 -22.89 -2.84 4.64
N PRO A 271 -23.11 -1.51 4.65
CA PRO A 271 -22.38 -0.59 5.53
C PRO A 271 -22.50 -0.89 7.01
N GLU A 272 -23.63 -1.46 7.43
CA GLU A 272 -23.89 -1.87 8.81
C GLU A 272 -22.94 -2.98 9.26
N ASP A 273 -22.57 -3.88 8.34
CA ASP A 273 -21.62 -4.94 8.61
C ASP A 273 -20.19 -4.36 8.73
N THR A 274 -19.85 -3.39 7.89
CA THR A 274 -18.60 -2.67 8.01
C THR A 274 -18.52 -1.90 9.33
N ALA A 275 -19.61 -1.24 9.74
CA ALA A 275 -19.67 -0.54 11.02
C ALA A 275 -19.52 -1.51 12.22
N ARG A 276 -20.14 -2.70 12.17
CA ARG A 276 -19.98 -3.75 13.18
C ARG A 276 -18.55 -4.26 13.26
N LEU A 277 -17.93 -4.53 12.08
CA LEU A 277 -16.52 -4.91 12.00
C LEU A 277 -15.64 -3.86 12.69
N LEU A 278 -15.77 -2.59 12.30
CA LEU A 278 -14.93 -1.50 12.80
C LEU A 278 -15.11 -1.28 14.31
N LYS A 279 -16.36 -1.30 14.80
CA LYS A 279 -16.66 -1.17 16.24
C LYS A 279 -16.01 -2.30 17.04
N ARG A 280 -16.22 -3.55 16.62
CA ARG A 280 -15.64 -4.71 17.29
C ARG A 280 -14.11 -4.67 17.25
N LEU A 281 -13.53 -4.30 16.11
CA LEU A 281 -12.08 -4.18 15.97
C LEU A 281 -11.48 -3.11 16.90
N GLN A 282 -12.14 -1.97 17.08
CA GLN A 282 -11.71 -0.97 18.06
C GLN A 282 -11.71 -1.51 19.49
N GLU A 283 -12.75 -2.27 19.86
CA GLU A 283 -12.83 -2.92 21.18
C GLU A 283 -11.64 -3.89 21.39
N GLU A 284 -11.32 -4.71 20.38
CA GLU A 284 -10.19 -5.65 20.41
C GLU A 284 -8.84 -4.93 20.55
N LEU A 285 -8.62 -3.86 19.78
CA LEU A 285 -7.39 -3.09 19.84
C LEU A 285 -7.24 -2.38 21.20
N LYS A 286 -8.32 -1.77 21.70
CA LYS A 286 -8.34 -1.12 23.02
C LYS A 286 -8.06 -2.12 24.15
N ALA A 287 -8.71 -3.28 24.12
CA ALA A 287 -8.49 -4.36 25.10
C ALA A 287 -7.03 -4.86 25.07
N SER A 288 -6.37 -4.79 23.94
CA SER A 288 -4.98 -5.18 23.74
C SER A 288 -3.97 -4.06 24.02
N GLY A 289 -4.42 -2.86 24.43
CA GLY A 289 -3.55 -1.70 24.66
C GLY A 289 -2.88 -1.16 23.40
N LEU A 290 -3.48 -1.38 22.23
CA LEU A 290 -2.97 -0.94 20.94
C LEU A 290 -3.68 0.37 20.52
N PRO A 291 -3.00 1.54 20.57
CA PRO A 291 -3.61 2.80 20.19
C PRO A 291 -3.77 2.89 18.67
N LEU A 292 -4.85 3.55 18.23
CA LEU A 292 -4.98 3.95 16.83
C LEU A 292 -4.05 5.13 16.53
N GLY A 293 -3.36 5.09 15.40
CA GLY A 293 -2.46 6.17 15.00
C GLY A 293 -1.63 5.84 13.76
N ALA A 294 -0.81 6.81 13.36
CA ALA A 294 0.12 6.62 12.24
C ALA A 294 1.21 5.60 12.61
N PRO A 295 1.37 4.53 11.84
CA PRO A 295 2.40 3.53 12.10
C PRO A 295 3.78 4.06 11.73
N SER A 296 4.80 3.56 12.41
CA SER A 296 6.20 3.85 12.08
C SER A 296 6.99 2.57 11.90
N PRO A 297 7.97 2.52 10.98
CA PRO A 297 8.82 1.36 10.81
C PRO A 297 9.58 1.03 12.10
N ARG A 298 9.64 -0.25 12.42
CA ARG A 298 10.38 -0.72 13.58
C ARG A 298 11.79 -1.13 13.17
N ALA A 299 12.79 -0.36 13.58
CA ALA A 299 14.18 -0.68 13.34
C ALA A 299 14.62 -1.80 14.30
N LEU A 300 15.00 -2.95 13.78
CA LEU A 300 15.72 -3.97 14.51
C LEU A 300 17.20 -3.58 14.55
N ALA A 301 17.61 -2.81 15.57
CA ALA A 301 19.03 -2.60 15.82
C ALA A 301 19.66 -3.95 16.23
N PRO A 302 20.73 -4.40 15.55
CA PRO A 302 21.41 -5.60 15.95
C PRO A 302 22.00 -5.40 17.35
N SER A 303 21.75 -6.36 18.26
CA SER A 303 22.36 -6.30 19.59
C SER A 303 23.88 -6.37 19.47
N PRO A 304 24.63 -5.51 20.18
CA PRO A 304 26.09 -5.63 20.26
C PRO A 304 26.51 -6.98 20.88
N LEU A 305 25.64 -7.60 21.69
CA LEU A 305 25.86 -8.88 22.31
C LEU A 305 25.58 -10.10 21.41
N ARG A 306 25.18 -9.87 20.13
CA ARG A 306 24.85 -10.97 19.22
C ARG A 306 25.98 -11.98 19.02
N TYR A 307 27.23 -11.53 19.07
CA TYR A 307 28.40 -12.41 18.94
C TYR A 307 28.69 -13.14 20.25
N ALA A 308 28.48 -12.51 21.40
CA ALA A 308 28.62 -13.15 22.71
C ALA A 308 27.58 -14.26 22.92
N ALA A 309 26.44 -14.21 22.21
CA ALA A 309 25.43 -15.27 22.25
C ALA A 309 25.98 -16.64 21.76
N TRP A 310 27.02 -16.65 20.91
CA TRP A 310 27.70 -17.90 20.49
C TRP A 310 28.35 -18.64 21.67
N VAL A 311 28.75 -17.93 22.74
CA VAL A 311 29.28 -18.55 23.96
C VAL A 311 28.22 -19.46 24.59
N GLY A 312 26.96 -19.03 24.61
CA GLY A 312 25.85 -19.85 25.11
C GLY A 312 25.59 -21.11 24.26
N VAL A 313 25.74 -21.00 22.93
CA VAL A 313 25.61 -22.14 22.03
C VAL A 313 26.74 -23.16 22.27
N LEU A 314 27.97 -22.68 22.35
CA LEU A 314 29.15 -23.57 22.59
C LEU A 314 29.14 -24.21 23.97
N ALA A 315 28.56 -23.55 24.99
CA ALA A 315 28.43 -24.09 26.32
C ALA A 315 27.31 -25.15 26.46
N GLY A 316 26.37 -25.17 25.49
CA GLY A 316 25.27 -26.15 25.46
C GLY A 316 25.58 -27.40 24.62
N LEU A 317 26.69 -27.40 23.87
CA LEU A 317 27.24 -28.55 23.13
C LEU A 317 28.19 -29.35 24.03
#